data_4d701113352ebc19c45d752c7ee26b89
#
_entry.id   4d701113352ebc19c45d752c7ee26b89
#
_cell.length_a   1.000
_cell.length_b   1.000
_cell.length_c   1.000
_cell.angle_alpha   90.00
_cell.angle_beta   90.00
_cell.angle_gamma   90.00
#
_symmetry.space_group_name_H-M   'P 1'
#
loop_
_entity.id
_entity.type
_entity.pdbx_description
1 polymer ?
#
loop_
_entity_poly.entity_id
_entity_poly.type
_entity_poly.pdbx_seq_one_letter_code
_entity_poly.pdbx_strand_id
1 'polypeptide(L)'
;MSRALAVLIVASSIVGSVSIAHAQHAMIDDKELMTKLKDAAPARILEHATVLNMGPDGKMKVVKQGDNGWTCMDPGGAPMCADKAAMEWAEAWQSKGPAPQKLGFIYMLSGDNGASNSDPYATKETSDNNWVKTGPHVMIVGAEAKGMMQAYPRDAKVADPQVPYVMWPGTPYEHLMLPTK
;
A
#
# COMPACT_ATOMS: atom_id res chain seq x y z
N MET A 1 77.41 -1.36 -4.80
CA MET A 1 76.60 -0.38 -4.00
C MET A 1 75.32 -0.12 -4.78
N SER A 2 74.29 -0.92 -4.54
CA SER A 2 72.98 -0.78 -5.18
C SER A 2 71.95 -0.28 -4.14
N ARG A 3 71.40 0.90 -4.41
CA ARG A 3 70.32 1.49 -3.61
C ARG A 3 68.97 1.03 -4.21
N ALA A 4 68.23 0.25 -3.40
CA ALA A 4 66.84 -0.11 -3.71
C ALA A 4 65.91 1.05 -3.33
N LEU A 5 65.13 1.51 -4.28
CA LEU A 5 64.09 2.52 -4.11
C LEU A 5 62.78 1.81 -3.76
N ALA A 6 62.29 2.02 -2.54
CA ALA A 6 61.01 1.52 -2.12
C ALA A 6 59.89 2.50 -2.56
N VAL A 7 58.99 2.03 -3.42
CA VAL A 7 57.80 2.78 -3.82
C VAL A 7 56.67 2.42 -2.85
N LEU A 8 56.24 3.40 -2.05
CA LEU A 8 55.04 3.29 -1.23
C LEU A 8 53.79 3.54 -2.09
N ILE A 9 52.99 2.52 -2.30
CA ILE A 9 51.66 2.66 -2.90
C ILE A 9 50.65 2.97 -1.78
N VAL A 10 50.18 4.20 -1.72
CA VAL A 10 49.06 4.59 -0.84
C VAL A 10 47.77 4.22 -1.53
N ALA A 11 47.09 3.17 -1.08
CA ALA A 11 45.77 2.80 -1.52
C ALA A 11 44.73 3.68 -0.81
N SER A 12 44.20 4.68 -1.48
CA SER A 12 43.07 5.48 -1.00
C SER A 12 41.75 4.67 -1.16
N SER A 13 41.24 4.14 -0.08
CA SER A 13 39.93 3.51 -0.04
C SER A 13 38.85 4.59 -0.03
N ILE A 14 38.20 4.80 -1.19
CA ILE A 14 36.97 5.62 -1.27
C ILE A 14 35.83 4.78 -0.69
N VAL A 15 35.46 5.03 0.57
CA VAL A 15 34.23 4.51 1.16
C VAL A 15 33.07 5.35 0.60
N GLY A 16 32.46 4.86 -0.46
CA GLY A 16 31.25 5.45 -1.03
C GLY A 16 30.09 5.23 -0.02
N SER A 17 29.64 6.31 0.62
CA SER A 17 28.42 6.30 1.43
C SER A 17 27.22 6.10 0.51
N VAL A 18 26.64 4.90 0.50
CA VAL A 18 25.35 4.63 -0.15
C VAL A 18 24.28 5.28 0.70
N SER A 19 23.84 6.47 0.31
CA SER A 19 22.65 7.10 0.88
C SER A 19 21.41 6.30 0.41
N ILE A 20 20.86 5.49 1.30
CA ILE A 20 19.54 4.87 1.10
C ILE A 20 18.52 6.00 1.21
N ALA A 21 18.08 6.52 0.07
CA ALA A 21 16.95 7.44 0.03
C ALA A 21 15.68 6.64 0.41
N HIS A 22 15.33 6.66 1.70
CA HIS A 22 14.00 6.29 2.13
C HIS A 22 13.05 7.32 1.53
N ALA A 23 12.08 6.87 0.73
CA ALA A 23 10.97 7.71 0.32
C ALA A 23 10.27 8.20 1.61
N GLN A 24 10.56 9.44 1.99
CA GLN A 24 9.88 10.09 3.11
C GLN A 24 8.44 10.31 2.67
N HIS A 25 7.54 9.45 3.11
CA HIS A 25 6.12 9.77 3.12
C HIS A 25 5.98 11.06 3.91
N ALA A 26 5.46 12.10 3.26
CA ALA A 26 5.21 13.37 3.94
C ALA A 26 4.28 13.09 5.11
N MET A 27 4.78 13.30 6.33
CA MET A 27 3.98 13.13 7.53
C MET A 27 2.89 14.19 7.54
N ILE A 28 1.65 13.76 7.63
CA ILE A 28 0.51 14.65 7.80
C ILE A 28 0.17 14.75 9.30
N ASP A 29 -0.29 15.89 9.75
CA ASP A 29 -0.75 16.02 11.12
C ASP A 29 -2.08 15.29 11.34
N ASP A 30 -2.43 15.04 12.59
CA ASP A 30 -3.62 14.24 12.93
C ASP A 30 -4.92 14.92 12.48
N LYS A 31 -4.97 16.26 12.42
CA LYS A 31 -6.14 17.02 11.95
C LYS A 31 -6.28 16.93 10.43
N GLU A 32 -5.19 17.02 9.71
CA GLU A 32 -5.16 16.82 8.26
C GLU A 32 -5.58 15.39 7.91
N LEU A 33 -5.07 14.38 8.63
CA LEU A 33 -5.49 12.99 8.48
C LEU A 33 -7.00 12.83 8.64
N MET A 34 -7.57 13.36 9.73
CA MET A 34 -9.01 13.28 9.98
C MET A 34 -9.83 13.94 8.87
N THR A 35 -9.31 15.02 8.29
CA THR A 35 -9.94 15.69 7.13
C THR A 35 -9.93 14.83 5.88
N LYS A 36 -8.82 14.14 5.60
CA LYS A 36 -8.70 13.23 4.45
C LYS A 36 -9.56 11.98 4.59
N LEU A 37 -9.71 11.48 5.81
CA LEU A 37 -10.48 10.27 6.07
C LEU A 37 -12.00 10.48 6.03
N LYS A 38 -12.51 11.71 6.10
CA LYS A 38 -13.96 11.99 6.22
C LYS A 38 -14.84 11.34 5.16
N ASP A 39 -14.29 11.11 3.96
CA ASP A 39 -14.98 10.51 2.82
C ASP A 39 -14.41 9.13 2.42
N ALA A 40 -13.49 8.55 3.23
CA ALA A 40 -12.82 7.30 2.91
C ALA A 40 -13.72 6.05 3.06
N ALA A 41 -14.74 6.13 3.91
CA ALA A 41 -15.70 5.05 4.18
C ALA A 41 -17.06 5.64 4.58
N PRO A 42 -18.13 4.81 4.69
CA PRO A 42 -19.40 5.25 5.25
C PRO A 42 -19.24 5.87 6.65
N ALA A 43 -19.95 6.98 6.91
CA ALA A 43 -19.85 7.75 8.16
C ALA A 43 -19.99 6.87 9.42
N ARG A 44 -20.93 5.94 9.42
CA ARG A 44 -21.15 4.98 10.53
C ARG A 44 -19.93 4.09 10.83
N ILE A 45 -19.04 3.87 9.84
CA ILE A 45 -17.78 3.15 10.05
C ILE A 45 -16.76 4.12 10.64
N LEU A 46 -16.58 5.30 10.04
CA LEU A 46 -15.61 6.30 10.47
C LEU A 46 -15.83 6.79 11.91
N GLU A 47 -17.08 6.94 12.32
CA GLU A 47 -17.44 7.39 13.66
C GLU A 47 -16.87 6.48 14.76
N HIS A 48 -16.81 5.17 14.53
CA HIS A 48 -16.41 4.16 15.49
C HIS A 48 -15.11 3.43 15.16
N ALA A 49 -14.43 3.81 14.06
CA ALA A 49 -13.18 3.18 13.65
C ALA A 49 -12.00 3.64 14.50
N THR A 50 -11.02 2.75 14.69
CA THR A 50 -9.68 3.11 15.12
C THR A 50 -9.01 3.91 14.00
N VAL A 51 -8.33 5.01 14.32
CA VAL A 51 -7.56 5.80 13.36
C VAL A 51 -6.08 5.69 13.67
N LEU A 52 -5.31 5.31 12.67
CA LEU A 52 -3.86 5.23 12.73
C LEU A 52 -3.22 6.33 11.88
N ASN A 53 -2.14 6.93 12.37
CA ASN A 53 -1.28 7.84 11.61
C ASN A 53 0.17 7.37 11.65
N MET A 54 0.96 7.73 10.66
CA MET A 54 2.40 7.49 10.65
C MET A 54 3.09 8.48 11.59
N GLY A 55 3.84 7.98 12.55
CA GLY A 55 4.67 8.78 13.43
C GLY A 55 6.00 9.19 12.80
N PRO A 56 6.73 10.13 13.42
CA PRO A 56 8.04 10.60 12.92
C PRO A 56 9.12 9.51 12.93
N ASP A 57 8.92 8.44 13.65
CA ASP A 57 9.78 7.25 13.70
C ASP A 57 9.42 6.20 12.62
N GLY A 58 8.47 6.51 11.72
CA GLY A 58 7.97 5.61 10.69
C GLY A 58 7.04 4.52 11.21
N LYS A 59 6.61 4.57 12.47
CA LYS A 59 5.68 3.62 13.06
C LYS A 59 4.26 4.17 13.09
N MET A 60 3.31 3.25 12.96
CA MET A 60 1.90 3.61 13.12
C MET A 60 1.58 3.90 14.59
N LYS A 61 0.93 5.03 14.85
CA LYS A 61 0.41 5.44 16.17
C LYS A 61 -1.10 5.50 16.13
N VAL A 62 -1.74 5.18 17.25
CA VAL A 62 -3.20 5.36 17.40
C VAL A 62 -3.49 6.84 17.66
N VAL A 63 -4.26 7.47 16.77
CA VAL A 63 -4.78 8.84 16.90
C VAL A 63 -6.14 8.84 17.59
N LYS A 64 -6.97 7.87 17.26
CA LYS A 64 -8.29 7.66 17.82
C LYS A 64 -8.51 6.17 18.05
N GLN A 65 -8.90 5.79 19.25
CA GLN A 65 -9.32 4.40 19.52
C GLN A 65 -10.79 4.23 19.12
N GLY A 66 -11.07 3.17 18.37
CA GLY A 66 -12.41 2.77 17.97
C GLY A 66 -12.86 1.46 18.61
N ASP A 67 -14.09 1.06 18.35
CA ASP A 67 -14.75 -0.11 18.95
C ASP A 67 -15.51 -1.00 17.96
N ASN A 68 -15.52 -0.65 16.66
CA ASN A 68 -16.28 -1.36 15.62
C ASN A 68 -15.46 -2.37 14.81
N GLY A 69 -14.18 -2.60 15.15
CA GLY A 69 -13.30 -3.52 14.46
C GLY A 69 -12.74 -3.01 13.13
N TRP A 70 -13.01 -1.77 12.75
CA TRP A 70 -12.43 -1.11 11.58
C TRP A 70 -11.24 -0.24 11.95
N THR A 71 -10.25 -0.19 11.05
CA THR A 71 -9.07 0.66 11.18
C THR A 71 -8.96 1.55 9.95
N CYS A 72 -8.88 2.88 10.16
CA CYS A 72 -8.76 3.87 9.11
C CYS A 72 -7.38 4.53 9.13
N MET A 73 -6.81 4.80 7.95
CA MET A 73 -5.49 5.41 7.78
C MET A 73 -5.34 6.03 6.38
N ASP A 74 -4.31 6.84 6.20
CA ASP A 74 -3.86 7.32 4.89
C ASP A 74 -2.38 6.96 4.65
N PRO A 75 -2.06 5.79 4.12
CA PRO A 75 -0.69 5.37 3.86
C PRO A 75 -0.15 6.00 2.55
N GLY A 76 -0.03 7.32 2.48
CA GLY A 76 0.59 8.00 1.35
C GLY A 76 -0.38 8.55 0.30
N GLY A 77 -1.53 9.07 0.72
CA GLY A 77 -2.53 9.71 -0.15
C GLY A 77 -3.55 8.74 -0.75
N ALA A 78 -3.79 7.64 -0.05
CA ALA A 78 -4.80 6.65 -0.34
C ALA A 78 -5.66 6.40 0.92
N PRO A 79 -6.54 7.36 1.30
CA PRO A 79 -7.36 7.26 2.51
C PRO A 79 -8.25 6.03 2.47
N MET A 80 -8.15 5.18 3.51
CA MET A 80 -8.86 3.91 3.55
C MET A 80 -9.35 3.54 4.94
N CYS A 81 -10.35 2.64 4.98
CA CYS A 81 -10.78 1.95 6.19
C CYS A 81 -10.84 0.44 5.90
N ALA A 82 -10.12 -0.34 6.66
CA ALA A 82 -10.00 -1.79 6.54
C ALA A 82 -10.62 -2.49 7.75
N ASP A 83 -11.30 -3.61 7.53
CA ASP A 83 -11.70 -4.50 8.62
C ASP A 83 -10.50 -5.32 9.14
N LYS A 84 -10.71 -6.09 10.20
CA LYS A 84 -9.64 -6.87 10.83
C LYS A 84 -8.99 -7.87 9.86
N ALA A 85 -9.77 -8.55 9.02
CA ALA A 85 -9.24 -9.54 8.09
C ALA A 85 -8.42 -8.88 6.97
N ALA A 86 -8.87 -7.70 6.52
CA ALA A 86 -8.12 -6.90 5.54
C ALA A 86 -6.82 -6.32 6.14
N MET A 87 -6.79 -5.96 7.43
CA MET A 87 -5.56 -5.57 8.10
C MET A 87 -4.55 -6.73 8.19
N GLU A 88 -5.01 -7.95 8.51
CA GLU A 88 -4.19 -9.16 8.49
C GLU A 88 -3.63 -9.43 7.08
N TRP A 89 -4.44 -9.21 6.04
CA TRP A 89 -4.00 -9.33 4.64
C TRP A 89 -2.96 -8.27 4.27
N ALA A 90 -3.15 -7.01 4.66
CA ALA A 90 -2.21 -5.93 4.40
C ALA A 90 -0.85 -6.17 5.09
N GLU A 91 -0.85 -6.69 6.32
CA GLU A 91 0.37 -7.08 7.03
C GLU A 91 1.11 -8.22 6.31
N ALA A 92 0.38 -9.25 5.86
CA ALA A 92 0.96 -10.34 5.08
C ALA A 92 1.56 -9.85 3.76
N TRP A 93 0.88 -8.94 3.05
CA TRP A 93 1.40 -8.31 1.85
C TRP A 93 2.70 -7.52 2.11
N GLN A 94 2.73 -6.66 3.13
CA GLN A 94 3.90 -5.87 3.49
C GLN A 94 5.11 -6.74 3.89
N SER A 95 4.87 -7.81 4.64
CA SER A 95 5.90 -8.76 5.06
C SER A 95 6.26 -9.81 3.99
N LYS A 96 5.58 -9.80 2.83
CA LYS A 96 5.70 -10.82 1.78
C LYS A 96 5.41 -12.25 2.28
N GLY A 97 4.55 -12.34 3.29
CA GLY A 97 4.13 -13.60 3.91
C GLY A 97 3.00 -14.30 3.14
N PRO A 98 2.50 -15.44 3.58
CA PRO A 98 1.36 -16.11 2.96
C PRO A 98 0.07 -15.27 3.13
N ALA A 99 -0.70 -15.11 2.06
CA ALA A 99 -1.98 -14.42 2.12
C ALA A 99 -2.96 -15.16 3.05
N PRO A 100 -3.65 -14.47 3.99
CA PRO A 100 -4.65 -15.06 4.86
C PRO A 100 -5.82 -15.63 4.06
N GLN A 101 -6.45 -16.68 4.59
CA GLN A 101 -7.64 -17.28 3.97
C GLN A 101 -8.85 -16.38 4.08
N LYS A 102 -9.04 -15.74 5.24
CA LYS A 102 -10.23 -14.93 5.56
C LYS A 102 -10.48 -13.83 4.55
N LEU A 103 -11.74 -13.69 4.17
CA LEU A 103 -12.22 -12.57 3.36
C LEU A 103 -12.23 -11.29 4.19
N GLY A 104 -11.66 -10.21 3.62
CA GLY A 104 -11.62 -8.89 4.23
C GLY A 104 -12.09 -7.80 3.27
N PHE A 105 -12.50 -6.66 3.83
CA PHE A 105 -12.99 -5.51 3.10
C PHE A 105 -12.18 -4.26 3.40
N ILE A 106 -11.89 -3.48 2.34
CA ILE A 106 -11.27 -2.16 2.44
C ILE A 106 -12.13 -1.16 1.70
N TYR A 107 -12.59 -0.12 2.39
CA TYR A 107 -13.19 1.04 1.75
C TYR A 107 -12.12 2.05 1.36
N MET A 108 -12.18 2.55 0.12
CA MET A 108 -11.37 3.64 -0.43
C MET A 108 -12.30 4.59 -1.23
N LEU A 109 -13.31 5.14 -0.54
CA LEU A 109 -14.37 5.92 -1.21
C LEU A 109 -13.93 7.31 -1.66
N SER A 110 -12.71 7.72 -1.32
CA SER A 110 -12.04 8.91 -1.87
C SER A 110 -11.21 8.60 -3.13
N GLY A 111 -11.12 7.32 -3.52
CA GLY A 111 -10.21 6.86 -4.57
C GLY A 111 -8.76 6.75 -4.08
N ASP A 112 -7.86 6.44 -5.02
CA ASP A 112 -6.42 6.30 -4.77
C ASP A 112 -5.56 7.16 -5.72
N ASN A 113 -4.27 7.21 -5.45
CA ASN A 113 -3.28 7.87 -6.31
C ASN A 113 -2.70 6.93 -7.39
N GLY A 114 -3.19 5.70 -7.45
CA GLY A 114 -2.75 4.65 -8.35
C GLY A 114 -1.76 3.68 -7.75
N ALA A 115 -1.76 2.50 -8.33
CA ALA A 115 -0.81 1.43 -8.05
C ALA A 115 -0.51 0.63 -9.32
N SER A 116 0.63 -0.04 -9.36
CA SER A 116 0.94 -0.99 -10.43
C SER A 116 0.02 -2.21 -10.33
N ASN A 117 -0.59 -2.61 -11.45
CA ASN A 117 -1.38 -3.86 -11.50
C ASN A 117 -0.52 -5.10 -11.79
N SER A 118 0.75 -4.94 -12.14
CA SER A 118 1.68 -6.04 -12.42
C SER A 118 2.74 -6.26 -11.34
N ASP A 119 3.03 -5.25 -10.51
CA ASP A 119 3.98 -5.33 -9.41
C ASP A 119 3.38 -4.75 -8.12
N PRO A 120 2.98 -5.59 -7.15
CA PRO A 120 2.42 -5.14 -5.88
C PRO A 120 3.34 -4.24 -5.05
N TYR A 121 4.63 -4.19 -5.37
CA TYR A 121 5.64 -3.44 -4.61
C TYR A 121 6.21 -2.22 -5.34
N ALA A 122 5.67 -1.91 -6.53
CA ALA A 122 6.05 -0.70 -7.26
C ALA A 122 5.62 0.56 -6.48
N THR A 123 6.55 1.49 -6.30
CA THR A 123 6.33 2.72 -5.53
C THR A 123 6.04 3.94 -6.41
N LYS A 124 6.10 3.78 -7.73
CA LYS A 124 5.86 4.85 -8.71
C LYS A 124 5.42 4.30 -10.05
N GLU A 125 4.74 5.12 -10.82
CA GLU A 125 4.38 4.84 -12.20
C GLU A 125 5.62 4.75 -13.10
N THR A 126 5.62 3.73 -13.99
CA THR A 126 6.58 3.57 -15.08
C THR A 126 5.83 3.17 -16.36
N SER A 127 6.50 3.20 -17.52
CA SER A 127 5.89 2.88 -18.82
C SER A 127 5.40 1.43 -18.95
N ASP A 128 5.88 0.53 -18.09
CA ASP A 128 5.74 -0.94 -18.22
C ASP A 128 5.10 -1.62 -17.00
N ASN A 129 4.77 -0.87 -15.95
CA ASN A 129 4.21 -1.47 -14.72
C ASN A 129 2.67 -1.43 -14.62
N ASN A 130 1.98 -1.12 -15.73
CA ASN A 130 0.51 -1.11 -15.79
C ASN A 130 -0.12 -0.33 -14.63
N TRP A 131 0.33 0.91 -14.43
CA TRP A 131 -0.18 1.77 -13.38
C TRP A 131 -1.66 2.09 -13.60
N VAL A 132 -2.48 1.89 -12.58
CA VAL A 132 -3.92 2.16 -12.61
C VAL A 132 -4.32 3.02 -11.43
N LYS A 133 -5.12 4.05 -11.68
CA LYS A 133 -5.78 4.89 -10.67
C LYS A 133 -7.24 4.50 -10.64
N THR A 134 -7.73 4.11 -9.47
CA THR A 134 -9.13 3.75 -9.29
C THR A 134 -9.83 4.86 -8.51
N GLY A 135 -10.95 5.31 -9.03
CA GLY A 135 -11.83 6.25 -8.32
C GLY A 135 -12.36 5.66 -7.02
N PRO A 136 -13.46 6.18 -6.46
CA PRO A 136 -14.09 5.60 -5.28
C PRO A 136 -14.38 4.11 -5.47
N HIS A 137 -13.88 3.26 -4.57
CA HIS A 137 -13.99 1.81 -4.69
C HIS A 137 -13.97 1.09 -3.34
N VAL A 138 -14.32 -0.19 -3.39
CA VAL A 138 -14.15 -1.16 -2.31
C VAL A 138 -13.23 -2.28 -2.80
N MET A 139 -12.32 -2.74 -1.96
CA MET A 139 -11.51 -3.93 -2.22
C MET A 139 -12.06 -5.11 -1.43
N ILE A 140 -12.10 -6.29 -2.06
CA ILE A 140 -12.35 -7.57 -1.40
C ILE A 140 -11.07 -8.38 -1.48
N VAL A 141 -10.46 -8.63 -0.33
CA VAL A 141 -9.12 -9.22 -0.20
C VAL A 141 -9.18 -10.58 0.52
N GLY A 142 -8.07 -11.32 0.49
CA GLY A 142 -7.94 -12.63 1.11
C GLY A 142 -8.19 -13.79 0.15
N ALA A 143 -7.66 -14.97 0.47
CA ALA A 143 -7.68 -16.10 -0.46
C ALA A 143 -9.10 -16.65 -0.73
N GLU A 144 -10.05 -16.52 0.21
CA GLU A 144 -11.45 -16.90 -0.01
C GLU A 144 -12.16 -16.05 -1.07
N ALA A 145 -11.66 -14.82 -1.33
CA ALA A 145 -12.18 -13.97 -2.40
C ALA A 145 -11.92 -14.52 -3.81
N LYS A 146 -10.99 -15.48 -3.98
CA LYS A 146 -10.61 -16.02 -5.31
C LYS A 146 -11.77 -16.59 -6.10
N GLY A 147 -12.71 -17.25 -5.43
CA GLY A 147 -13.91 -17.76 -6.07
C GLY A 147 -14.78 -16.68 -6.71
N MET A 148 -14.85 -15.51 -6.07
CA MET A 148 -15.63 -14.35 -6.56
C MET A 148 -14.96 -13.67 -7.76
N MET A 149 -13.64 -13.76 -7.87
CA MET A 149 -12.85 -13.05 -8.87
C MET A 149 -12.85 -13.71 -10.26
N GLN A 150 -13.34 -14.95 -10.39
CA GLN A 150 -13.26 -15.73 -11.64
C GLN A 150 -14.02 -15.11 -12.81
N ALA A 151 -15.08 -14.35 -12.53
CA ALA A 151 -15.92 -13.72 -13.54
C ALA A 151 -15.43 -12.33 -13.99
N TYR A 152 -14.37 -11.80 -13.39
CA TYR A 152 -13.92 -10.44 -13.63
C TYR A 152 -12.61 -10.41 -14.43
N PRO A 153 -12.35 -9.30 -15.20
CA PRO A 153 -11.13 -9.11 -15.96
C PRO A 153 -9.88 -9.26 -15.08
N ARG A 154 -8.88 -9.97 -15.61
CA ARG A 154 -7.62 -10.30 -14.91
C ARG A 154 -6.39 -9.88 -15.71
N ASP A 155 -6.56 -9.00 -16.68
CA ASP A 155 -5.46 -8.50 -17.49
C ASP A 155 -4.56 -7.58 -16.66
N ALA A 156 -3.24 -7.72 -16.83
CA ALA A 156 -2.29 -6.83 -16.16
C ALA A 156 -2.55 -5.36 -16.51
N LYS A 157 -2.93 -5.09 -17.77
CA LYS A 157 -3.39 -3.78 -18.21
C LYS A 157 -4.91 -3.68 -18.04
N VAL A 158 -5.34 -2.96 -17.04
CA VAL A 158 -6.76 -2.69 -16.80
C VAL A 158 -7.32 -1.82 -17.93
N ALA A 159 -8.31 -2.34 -18.63
CA ALA A 159 -8.92 -1.64 -19.77
C ALA A 159 -9.84 -0.49 -19.32
N ASP A 160 -10.60 -0.72 -18.25
CA ASP A 160 -11.51 0.27 -17.66
C ASP A 160 -11.51 0.12 -16.12
N PRO A 161 -10.93 1.08 -15.38
CA PRO A 161 -10.92 1.05 -13.91
C PRO A 161 -12.25 1.50 -13.28
N GLN A 162 -13.28 1.78 -14.07
CA GLN A 162 -14.62 2.14 -13.58
C GLN A 162 -15.57 0.93 -13.45
N VAL A 163 -15.15 -0.25 -13.92
CA VAL A 163 -15.87 -1.51 -13.75
C VAL A 163 -15.07 -2.48 -12.87
N PRO A 164 -15.71 -3.50 -12.26
CA PRO A 164 -14.98 -4.44 -11.41
C PRO A 164 -13.86 -5.18 -12.17
N TYR A 165 -12.69 -5.30 -11.55
CA TYR A 165 -11.53 -6.00 -12.09
C TYR A 165 -10.69 -6.63 -10.97
N VAL A 166 -9.83 -7.58 -11.34
CA VAL A 166 -8.87 -8.19 -10.40
C VAL A 166 -7.56 -7.43 -10.45
N MET A 167 -7.13 -6.94 -9.29
CA MET A 167 -5.83 -6.32 -9.12
C MET A 167 -4.80 -7.35 -8.67
N TRP A 168 -3.55 -7.21 -9.13
CA TRP A 168 -2.41 -8.11 -8.92
C TRP A 168 -2.68 -9.56 -9.32
N PRO A 169 -3.24 -9.81 -10.51
CA PRO A 169 -3.64 -11.14 -10.93
C PRO A 169 -2.45 -12.11 -10.93
N GLY A 170 -2.68 -13.33 -10.43
CA GLY A 170 -1.66 -14.37 -10.36
C GLY A 170 -0.69 -14.26 -9.18
N THR A 171 -0.80 -13.21 -8.34
CA THR A 171 -0.02 -13.09 -7.10
C THR A 171 -0.77 -13.72 -5.92
N PRO A 172 -0.09 -13.99 -4.79
CA PRO A 172 -0.78 -14.39 -3.55
C PRO A 172 -1.77 -13.34 -3.03
N TYR A 173 -1.58 -12.09 -3.42
CA TYR A 173 -2.36 -10.93 -2.94
C TYR A 173 -3.35 -10.40 -3.96
N GLU A 174 -3.68 -11.20 -5.00
CA GLU A 174 -4.74 -10.82 -5.93
C GLU A 174 -6.05 -10.54 -5.18
N HIS A 175 -6.75 -9.50 -5.60
CA HIS A 175 -7.96 -9.05 -4.93
C HIS A 175 -8.93 -8.39 -5.92
N LEU A 176 -10.20 -8.31 -5.52
CA LEU A 176 -11.24 -7.72 -6.35
C LEU A 176 -11.37 -6.23 -6.06
N MET A 177 -11.28 -5.43 -7.11
CA MET A 177 -11.57 -4.00 -7.12
C MET A 177 -13.02 -3.80 -7.54
N LEU A 178 -13.81 -3.10 -6.71
CA LEU A 178 -15.22 -2.79 -6.96
C LEU A 178 -15.40 -1.26 -6.99
N PRO A 179 -15.25 -0.60 -8.16
CA PRO A 179 -15.56 0.81 -8.30
C PRO A 179 -17.01 1.11 -7.93
N THR A 180 -17.24 2.25 -7.25
CA THR A 180 -18.56 2.64 -6.72
C THR A 180 -19.14 3.88 -7.35
N LYS A 181 -18.41 4.53 -8.24
CA LYS A 181 -18.83 5.70 -9.03
C LYS A 181 -18.21 5.65 -10.41
#